data_8c8e52ca59863ead2ad37170fa8ddf70
#
_entry.id   8c8e52ca59863ead2ad37170fa8ddf70
#
_cell.length_a   1.000
_cell.length_b   1.000
_cell.length_c   1.000
_cell.angle_alpha   90.00
_cell.angle_beta   90.00
_cell.angle_gamma   90.00
#
_symmetry.space_group_name_H-M   'P 1'
#
loop_
_entity.id
_entity.type
_entity.pdbx_description
1 polymer ?
#
loop_
_entity_poly.entity_id
_entity_poly.type
_entity_poly.pdbx_seq_one_letter_code
_entity_poly.pdbx_strand_id
1 'polypeptide(L)'
;MASNPEQSPGFLLWHVTLRWQRDVVAALAPLDLTHVQFVLLASAWWLNSHGEDPNQLTLARHAGTDVKMTSQVLRKLETKGLIERQVDPADTRAKRLRVTERGAGLAQQAVAVVEAVDAKFFEAVPERAGLLSTLRLLAEGGDR
;
A
#
# COMPACT_ATOMS: atom_id res chain seq x y z
N MET A 1 -32.85 -15.35 -9.94
CA MET A 1 -32.03 -16.58 -10.05
C MET A 1 -31.00 -16.59 -8.95
N ALA A 2 -30.99 -17.63 -8.16
CA ALA A 2 -29.97 -17.79 -7.14
C ALA A 2 -28.64 -18.16 -7.81
N SER A 3 -27.63 -17.36 -7.60
CA SER A 3 -26.32 -17.60 -8.17
C SER A 3 -25.51 -18.52 -7.26
N ASN A 4 -24.76 -19.41 -7.86
CA ASN A 4 -23.80 -20.20 -7.12
C ASN A 4 -22.67 -19.27 -6.64
N PRO A 5 -22.45 -19.11 -5.32
CA PRO A 5 -21.38 -18.24 -4.80
C PRO A 5 -20.00 -18.56 -5.39
N GLU A 6 -19.74 -19.84 -5.68
CA GLU A 6 -18.46 -20.25 -6.25
C GLU A 6 -18.22 -19.72 -7.66
N GLN A 7 -19.28 -19.23 -8.32
CA GLN A 7 -19.20 -18.64 -9.66
C GLN A 7 -19.33 -17.14 -9.65
N SER A 8 -19.45 -16.51 -8.46
CA SER A 8 -19.56 -15.08 -8.34
C SER A 8 -18.17 -14.44 -8.28
N PRO A 9 -17.82 -13.56 -9.24
CA PRO A 9 -16.52 -12.88 -9.19
C PRO A 9 -16.33 -12.06 -7.93
N GLY A 10 -17.37 -11.37 -7.47
CA GLY A 10 -17.29 -10.57 -6.26
C GLY A 10 -17.07 -11.39 -5.00
N PHE A 11 -17.76 -12.54 -4.90
CA PHE A 11 -17.58 -13.44 -3.77
C PHE A 11 -16.16 -14.03 -3.75
N LEU A 12 -15.66 -14.42 -4.90
CA LEU A 12 -14.29 -14.94 -5.04
C LEU A 12 -13.26 -13.85 -4.71
N LEU A 13 -13.48 -12.63 -5.20
CA LEU A 13 -12.60 -11.51 -4.88
C LEU A 13 -12.55 -11.27 -3.36
N TRP A 14 -13.69 -11.34 -2.69
CA TRP A 14 -13.77 -11.22 -1.23
C TRP A 14 -12.87 -12.26 -0.55
N HIS A 15 -13.00 -13.53 -0.94
CA HIS A 15 -12.20 -14.62 -0.36
C HIS A 15 -10.71 -14.46 -0.68
N VAL A 16 -10.39 -14.13 -1.91
CA VAL A 16 -9.00 -13.91 -2.34
C VAL A 16 -8.38 -12.78 -1.52
N THR A 17 -9.10 -11.67 -1.38
CA THR A 17 -8.62 -10.51 -0.63
C THR A 17 -8.33 -10.87 0.82
N LEU A 18 -9.25 -11.58 1.47
CA LEU A 18 -9.07 -11.97 2.87
C LEU A 18 -7.85 -12.88 3.07
N ARG A 19 -7.69 -13.87 2.18
CA ARG A 19 -6.55 -14.79 2.26
C ARG A 19 -5.24 -14.07 2.00
N TRP A 20 -5.20 -13.23 0.98
CA TRP A 20 -4.01 -12.46 0.65
C TRP A 20 -3.61 -11.52 1.78
N GLN A 21 -4.58 -10.77 2.32
CA GLN A 21 -4.33 -9.86 3.44
C GLN A 21 -3.78 -10.59 4.67
N ARG A 22 -4.32 -11.78 4.96
CA ARG A 22 -3.84 -12.58 6.08
C ARG A 22 -2.36 -12.95 5.92
N ASP A 23 -1.97 -13.34 4.71
CA ASP A 23 -0.58 -13.69 4.42
C ASP A 23 0.34 -12.47 4.51
N VAL A 24 -0.11 -11.31 4.02
CA VAL A 24 0.65 -10.07 4.11
C VAL A 24 0.82 -9.65 5.57
N VAL A 25 -0.26 -9.68 6.35
CA VAL A 25 -0.21 -9.31 7.78
C VAL A 25 0.78 -10.19 8.53
N ALA A 26 0.75 -11.51 8.29
CA ALA A 26 1.66 -12.43 8.94
C ALA A 26 3.12 -12.15 8.58
N ALA A 27 3.37 -11.82 7.31
CA ALA A 27 4.73 -11.53 6.83
C ALA A 27 5.28 -10.21 7.37
N LEU A 28 4.41 -9.21 7.56
CA LEU A 28 4.82 -7.89 8.07
C LEU A 28 4.95 -7.84 9.60
N ALA A 29 4.36 -8.77 10.32
CA ALA A 29 4.36 -8.76 11.78
C ALA A 29 5.78 -8.69 12.39
N PRO A 30 6.78 -9.47 11.89
CA PRO A 30 8.14 -9.37 12.42
C PRO A 30 8.80 -8.01 12.21
N LEU A 31 8.29 -7.20 11.28
CA LEU A 31 8.80 -5.86 11.00
C LEU A 31 8.04 -4.78 11.80
N ASP A 32 7.09 -5.19 12.63
CA ASP A 32 6.25 -4.30 13.41
C ASP A 32 5.50 -3.29 12.53
N LEU A 33 4.99 -3.77 11.41
CA LEU A 33 4.17 -2.98 10.49
C LEU A 33 2.81 -3.61 10.30
N THR A 34 1.76 -2.81 10.39
CA THR A 34 0.44 -3.21 9.90
C THR A 34 0.42 -3.11 8.38
N HIS A 35 -0.58 -3.71 7.76
CA HIS A 35 -0.70 -3.66 6.30
C HIS A 35 -0.80 -2.22 5.80
N VAL A 36 -1.66 -1.39 6.42
CA VAL A 36 -1.83 -0.01 5.98
C VAL A 36 -0.59 0.84 6.27
N GLN A 37 0.12 0.57 7.36
CA GLN A 37 1.39 1.24 7.63
C GLN A 37 2.41 0.93 6.54
N PHE A 38 2.48 -0.32 6.12
CA PHE A 38 3.33 -0.74 5.02
C PHE A 38 2.98 0.01 3.73
N VAL A 39 1.69 0.03 3.38
CA VAL A 39 1.24 0.68 2.13
C VAL A 39 1.66 2.14 2.10
N LEU A 40 1.45 2.87 3.20
CA LEU A 40 1.80 4.30 3.26
C LEU A 40 3.31 4.52 3.31
N LEU A 41 4.03 3.71 4.07
CA LEU A 41 5.49 3.82 4.15
C LEU A 41 6.14 3.51 2.79
N ALA A 42 5.73 2.43 2.15
CA ALA A 42 6.27 2.03 0.85
C ALA A 42 5.91 3.04 -0.23
N SER A 43 4.69 3.58 -0.21
CA SER A 43 4.26 4.61 -1.17
C SER A 43 5.07 5.90 -1.00
N ALA A 44 5.28 6.35 0.23
CA ALA A 44 6.10 7.53 0.49
C ALA A 44 7.55 7.31 0.04
N TRP A 45 8.12 6.16 0.37
CA TRP A 45 9.47 5.81 -0.05
C TRP A 45 9.59 5.79 -1.57
N TRP A 46 8.63 5.18 -2.27
CA TRP A 46 8.64 5.12 -3.73
C TRP A 46 8.59 6.52 -4.34
N LEU A 47 7.66 7.37 -3.87
CA LEU A 47 7.51 8.74 -4.35
C LEU A 47 8.78 9.56 -4.07
N ASN A 48 9.34 9.48 -2.86
CA ASN A 48 10.59 10.17 -2.54
C ASN A 48 11.73 9.72 -3.45
N SER A 49 11.81 8.43 -3.76
CA SER A 49 12.84 7.85 -4.64
C SER A 49 12.73 8.35 -6.07
N HIS A 50 11.55 8.84 -6.47
CA HIS A 50 11.29 9.38 -7.80
C HIS A 50 11.25 10.90 -7.80
N GLY A 51 11.82 11.53 -6.77
CA GLY A 51 11.97 12.97 -6.71
C GLY A 51 10.72 13.72 -6.23
N GLU A 52 9.74 13.03 -5.68
CA GLU A 52 8.51 13.63 -5.20
C GLU A 52 8.43 13.60 -3.67
N ASP A 53 8.12 14.75 -3.08
CA ASP A 53 7.87 14.88 -1.65
C ASP A 53 6.38 15.21 -1.48
N PRO A 54 5.53 14.17 -1.35
CA PRO A 54 4.09 14.40 -1.37
C PRO A 54 3.57 15.06 -0.09
N ASN A 55 2.48 15.80 -0.22
CA ASN A 55 1.68 16.15 0.94
C ASN A 55 0.76 14.95 1.28
N GLN A 56 0.04 15.07 2.39
CA GLN A 56 -0.81 13.98 2.87
C GLN A 56 -1.89 13.58 1.86
N LEU A 57 -2.51 14.56 1.20
CA LEU A 57 -3.58 14.29 0.23
C LEU A 57 -3.05 13.52 -0.98
N THR A 58 -1.90 13.94 -1.51
CA THR A 58 -1.27 13.27 -2.65
C THR A 58 -0.88 11.84 -2.27
N LEU A 59 -0.32 11.65 -1.08
CA LEU A 59 0.05 10.31 -0.60
C LEU A 59 -1.19 9.43 -0.47
N ALA A 60 -2.26 9.94 0.11
CA ALA A 60 -3.50 9.18 0.28
C ALA A 60 -4.07 8.74 -1.07
N ARG A 61 -4.06 9.63 -2.07
CA ARG A 61 -4.51 9.30 -3.44
C ARG A 61 -3.65 8.23 -4.07
N HIS A 62 -2.34 8.36 -3.95
CA HIS A 62 -1.41 7.37 -4.50
C HIS A 62 -1.60 5.99 -3.87
N ALA A 63 -1.76 5.96 -2.54
CA ALA A 63 -1.92 4.71 -1.80
C ALA A 63 -3.34 4.12 -1.89
N GLY A 64 -4.32 4.93 -2.32
CA GLY A 64 -5.70 4.51 -2.36
C GLY A 64 -6.35 4.44 -0.97
N THR A 65 -5.89 5.27 -0.04
CA THR A 65 -6.38 5.27 1.33
C THR A 65 -7.24 6.50 1.62
N ASP A 66 -8.16 6.36 2.57
CA ASP A 66 -9.00 7.43 3.06
C ASP A 66 -8.15 8.49 3.78
N VAL A 67 -8.47 9.77 3.59
CA VAL A 67 -7.69 10.90 4.13
C VAL A 67 -7.59 10.86 5.65
N LYS A 68 -8.71 10.55 6.32
CA LYS A 68 -8.74 10.50 7.79
C LYS A 68 -7.88 9.37 8.32
N MET A 69 -8.00 8.18 7.76
CA MET A 69 -7.19 7.02 8.12
C MET A 69 -5.72 7.31 7.83
N THR A 70 -5.42 7.92 6.70
CA THR A 70 -4.05 8.28 6.33
C THR A 70 -3.42 9.18 7.38
N SER A 71 -4.15 10.19 7.86
CA SER A 71 -3.68 11.08 8.91
C SER A 71 -3.29 10.33 10.17
N GLN A 72 -4.15 9.41 10.61
CA GLN A 72 -3.93 8.62 11.82
C GLN A 72 -2.72 7.70 11.69
N VAL A 73 -2.61 7.03 10.55
CA VAL A 73 -1.50 6.09 10.30
C VAL A 73 -0.18 6.82 10.17
N LEU A 74 -0.17 8.00 9.53
CA LEU A 74 1.05 8.82 9.41
C LEU A 74 1.57 9.25 10.78
N ARG A 75 0.69 9.58 11.72
CA ARG A 75 1.12 9.91 13.10
C ARG A 75 1.84 8.73 13.74
N LYS A 76 1.36 7.52 13.51
CA LYS A 76 2.02 6.30 14.00
C LYS A 76 3.40 6.13 13.37
N LEU A 77 3.49 6.32 12.07
CA LEU A 77 4.78 6.22 11.36
C LEU A 77 5.77 7.29 11.82
N GLU A 78 5.29 8.50 12.08
CA GLU A 78 6.11 9.56 12.66
C GLU A 78 6.62 9.19 14.05
N THR A 79 5.73 8.67 14.91
CA THR A 79 6.09 8.23 16.26
C THR A 79 7.15 7.12 16.22
N LYS A 80 7.05 6.24 15.24
CA LYS A 80 8.05 5.17 15.05
C LYS A 80 9.36 5.67 14.45
N GLY A 81 9.44 6.92 14.05
CA GLY A 81 10.64 7.48 13.42
C GLY A 81 10.88 7.03 12.00
N LEU A 82 9.82 6.68 11.28
CA LEU A 82 9.91 6.14 9.92
C LEU A 82 9.61 7.18 8.84
N ILE A 83 8.77 8.17 9.19
CA ILE A 83 8.41 9.30 8.31
C ILE A 83 8.54 10.58 9.11
N GLU A 84 8.93 11.65 8.43
CA GLU A 84 8.94 13.00 9.02
C GLU A 84 8.20 13.96 8.11
N ARG A 85 7.66 15.02 8.72
CA ARG A 85 7.00 16.10 8.01
C ARG A 85 7.95 17.26 7.92
N GLN A 86 8.11 17.80 6.72
CA GLN A 86 8.93 18.97 6.48
C GLN A 86 8.04 20.11 6.00
N VAL A 87 8.33 21.31 6.46
CA VAL A 87 7.60 22.50 6.01
C VAL A 87 7.97 22.77 4.57
N ASP A 88 6.94 22.96 3.72
CA ASP A 88 7.15 23.34 2.33
C ASP A 88 7.66 24.79 2.28
N PRO A 89 8.86 25.06 1.71
CA PRO A 89 9.37 26.43 1.61
C PRO A 89 8.46 27.36 0.82
N ALA A 90 7.71 26.84 -0.14
CA ALA A 90 6.82 27.62 -0.99
C ALA A 90 5.47 27.90 -0.32
N ASP A 91 5.02 27.03 0.61
CA ASP A 91 3.77 27.19 1.33
C ASP A 91 3.94 26.61 2.74
N THR A 92 4.09 27.50 3.72
CA THR A 92 4.34 27.10 5.11
C THR A 92 3.18 26.36 5.76
N ARG A 93 1.99 26.38 5.14
CA ARG A 93 0.82 25.63 5.62
C ARG A 93 0.84 24.19 5.13
N ALA A 94 1.58 23.91 4.06
CA ALA A 94 1.69 22.56 3.50
C ALA A 94 2.85 21.83 4.19
N LYS A 95 2.66 20.54 4.44
CA LYS A 95 3.70 19.66 4.96
C LYS A 95 4.07 18.65 3.89
N ARG A 96 5.37 18.50 3.67
CA ARG A 96 5.92 17.50 2.77
C ARG A 96 6.33 16.28 3.57
N LEU A 97 6.07 15.11 3.03
CA LEU A 97 6.34 13.85 3.71
C LEU A 97 7.59 13.21 3.13
N ARG A 98 8.53 12.87 3.99
CA ARG A 98 9.74 12.16 3.61
C ARG A 98 9.97 10.99 4.55
N VAL A 99 10.39 9.86 3.98
CA VAL A 99 10.86 8.75 4.80
C VAL A 99 12.20 9.13 5.43
N THR A 100 12.40 8.73 6.68
CA THR A 100 13.70 8.85 7.32
C THR A 100 14.64 7.78 6.75
N GLU A 101 15.92 7.85 7.08
CA GLU A 101 16.87 6.81 6.69
C GLU A 101 16.40 5.45 7.19
N ARG A 102 15.94 5.38 8.44
CA ARG A 102 15.40 4.16 9.03
C ARG A 102 14.13 3.71 8.31
N GLY A 103 13.25 4.66 7.95
CA GLY A 103 12.03 4.38 7.20
C GLY A 103 12.32 3.82 5.81
N ALA A 104 13.31 4.39 5.11
CA ALA A 104 13.71 3.90 3.79
C ALA A 104 14.23 2.46 3.86
N GLY A 105 15.07 2.17 4.85
CA GLY A 105 15.59 0.82 5.04
C GLY A 105 14.49 -0.20 5.34
N LEU A 106 13.55 0.18 6.21
CA LEU A 106 12.43 -0.69 6.54
C LEU A 106 11.48 -0.87 5.37
N ALA A 107 11.23 0.20 4.59
CA ALA A 107 10.39 0.13 3.39
C ALA A 107 10.95 -0.88 2.39
N GLN A 108 12.25 -0.83 2.13
CA GLN A 108 12.90 -1.77 1.20
C GLN A 108 12.77 -3.21 1.68
N GLN A 109 13.00 -3.43 2.96
CA GLN A 109 12.87 -4.75 3.57
C GLN A 109 11.42 -5.26 3.50
N ALA A 110 10.46 -4.39 3.81
CA ALA A 110 9.04 -4.74 3.79
C ALA A 110 8.55 -5.02 2.38
N VAL A 111 8.98 -4.24 1.39
CA VAL A 111 8.63 -4.47 -0.02
C VAL A 111 9.10 -5.86 -0.45
N ALA A 112 10.33 -6.24 -0.10
CA ALA A 112 10.86 -7.56 -0.44
C ALA A 112 10.02 -8.68 0.19
N VAL A 113 9.63 -8.49 1.45
CA VAL A 113 8.80 -9.46 2.18
C VAL A 113 7.43 -9.63 1.53
N VAL A 114 6.77 -8.52 1.15
CA VAL A 114 5.46 -8.55 0.51
C VAL A 114 5.55 -9.12 -0.90
N GLU A 115 6.60 -8.78 -1.65
CA GLU A 115 6.80 -9.36 -2.99
C GLU A 115 6.95 -10.88 -2.91
N ALA A 116 7.60 -11.41 -1.86
CA ALA A 116 7.70 -12.84 -1.65
C ALA A 116 6.33 -13.47 -1.35
N VAL A 117 5.49 -12.78 -0.58
CA VAL A 117 4.10 -13.21 -0.35
C VAL A 117 3.34 -13.29 -1.67
N ASP A 118 3.45 -12.24 -2.50
CA ASP A 118 2.75 -12.17 -3.78
C ASP A 118 3.22 -13.28 -4.72
N ALA A 119 4.52 -13.51 -4.80
CA ALA A 119 5.06 -14.55 -5.67
C ALA A 119 4.48 -15.92 -5.33
N LYS A 120 4.38 -16.22 -4.03
CA LYS A 120 3.83 -17.49 -3.57
C LYS A 120 2.31 -17.55 -3.75
N PHE A 121 1.62 -16.46 -3.38
CA PHE A 121 0.15 -16.42 -3.43
C PHE A 121 -0.36 -16.59 -4.85
N PHE A 122 0.29 -15.93 -5.81
CA PHE A 122 -0.15 -15.94 -7.21
C PHE A 122 0.52 -17.00 -8.08
N GLU A 123 1.35 -17.89 -7.50
CA GLU A 123 2.05 -18.91 -8.28
C GLU A 123 1.10 -19.89 -8.97
N ALA A 124 -0.11 -20.08 -8.44
CA ALA A 124 -1.12 -20.95 -9.03
C ALA A 124 -1.75 -20.37 -10.30
N VAL A 125 -1.55 -19.07 -10.56
CA VAL A 125 -2.11 -18.41 -11.74
C VAL A 125 -1.23 -18.73 -12.95
N PRO A 126 -1.80 -19.39 -14.00
CA PRO A 126 -1.00 -19.85 -15.15
C PRO A 126 -0.38 -18.71 -15.96
N GLU A 127 -1.06 -17.56 -16.02
CA GLU A 127 -0.61 -16.43 -16.82
C GLU A 127 -0.65 -15.14 -16.01
N ARG A 128 0.51 -14.77 -15.46
CA ARG A 128 0.62 -13.62 -14.58
C ARG A 128 0.37 -12.30 -15.31
N ALA A 129 0.80 -12.17 -16.56
CA ALA A 129 0.60 -10.95 -17.34
C ALA A 129 -0.89 -10.64 -17.50
N GLY A 130 -1.70 -11.66 -17.77
CA GLY A 130 -3.15 -11.50 -17.88
C GLY A 130 -3.78 -11.09 -16.55
N LEU A 131 -3.32 -11.66 -15.45
CA LEU A 131 -3.78 -11.25 -14.11
C LEU A 131 -3.49 -9.78 -13.84
N LEU A 132 -2.26 -9.33 -14.11
CA LEU A 132 -1.89 -7.93 -13.91
C LEU A 132 -2.73 -6.99 -14.75
N SER A 133 -2.97 -7.34 -16.03
CA SER A 133 -3.82 -6.55 -16.91
C SER A 133 -5.24 -6.43 -16.37
N THR A 134 -5.81 -7.53 -15.89
CA THR A 134 -7.15 -7.55 -15.32
C THR A 134 -7.23 -6.69 -14.06
N LEU A 135 -6.26 -6.84 -13.16
CA LEU A 135 -6.24 -6.07 -11.92
C LEU A 135 -6.08 -4.57 -12.18
N ARG A 136 -5.23 -4.17 -13.13
CA ARG A 136 -5.08 -2.77 -13.52
C ARG A 136 -6.38 -2.20 -14.05
N LEU A 137 -7.04 -2.92 -14.94
CA LEU A 137 -8.31 -2.50 -15.51
C LEU A 137 -9.34 -2.24 -14.41
N LEU A 138 -9.44 -3.14 -13.43
CA LEU A 138 -10.38 -3.00 -12.33
C LEU A 138 -9.98 -1.87 -11.37
N ALA A 139 -8.69 -1.72 -11.08
CA ALA A 139 -8.20 -0.68 -10.18
C ALA A 139 -8.39 0.72 -10.76
N GLU A 140 -8.28 0.88 -12.08
CA GLU A 140 -8.41 2.16 -12.77
C GLU A 140 -9.85 2.49 -13.16
N GLY A 141 -10.74 1.53 -13.08
CA GLY A 141 -12.11 1.68 -13.53
C GLY A 141 -12.95 2.68 -12.75
N GLY A 142 -12.50 3.10 -11.56
CA GLY A 142 -13.18 4.07 -10.72
C GLY A 142 -13.04 5.52 -11.16
N ASP A 143 -12.17 5.80 -12.11
CA ASP A 143 -11.87 7.16 -12.56
C ASP A 143 -12.78 7.66 -13.70
N ARG A 144 -13.86 6.97 -13.94
CA ARG A 144 -14.81 7.33 -15.00
C ARG A 144 -15.72 8.47 -14.59
#